data_75ff7404aa5296bd106b36e86e09a6ef
#
_entry.id   75ff7404aa5296bd106b36e86e09a6ef
#
_cell.length_a   1.000
_cell.length_b   1.000
_cell.length_c   1.000
_cell.angle_alpha   90.00
_cell.angle_beta   90.00
_cell.angle_gamma   90.00
#
_symmetry.space_group_name_H-M   'P 1'
#
loop_
_entity.id
_entity.type
_entity.pdbx_description
1 polymer ?
#
loop_
_entity_poly.entity_id
_entity_poly.type
_entity_poly.pdbx_seq_one_letter_code
_entity_poly.pdbx_strand_id
1 'polypeptide(L)'
;MKSLKLALLATALTAGLAVAAQAADPNVPEPETTPTPEQYQAMGFYLRGDLGWSFLDWGDNDNAVNVGGGVGYQFNDYLRSDVRVDWSGNYDVGDDAQANLTTVLGNIYFDWKNDSIFTPYIGAGAGYGWVDADHGLSDDGFTYALMAGASVDLSESVALDVGYRYRELMISGENPSDHSGLAGIRFKF
;
A
#
# COMPACT_ATOMS: atom_id res chain seq x y z
N MET A 1 0.54 -6.61 -28.06
CA MET A 1 -0.02 -5.49 -27.30
C MET A 1 0.23 -5.61 -25.78
N LYS A 2 0.44 -6.81 -25.21
CA LYS A 2 0.74 -7.04 -23.77
C LYS A 2 2.08 -6.47 -23.28
N SER A 3 3.11 -6.40 -24.13
CA SER A 3 4.46 -5.93 -23.77
C SER A 3 4.61 -4.40 -23.62
N LEU A 4 3.70 -3.62 -24.21
CA LEU A 4 3.75 -2.15 -24.14
C LEU A 4 3.20 -1.59 -22.83
N LYS A 5 2.25 -2.30 -22.20
CA LYS A 5 1.62 -1.90 -20.92
C LYS A 5 2.60 -2.06 -19.74
N LEU A 6 3.47 -3.07 -19.78
CA LEU A 6 4.47 -3.30 -18.72
C LEU A 6 5.59 -2.25 -18.72
N ALA A 7 5.93 -1.70 -19.89
CA ALA A 7 6.97 -0.67 -20.02
C ALA A 7 6.53 0.69 -19.45
N LEU A 8 5.23 1.00 -19.46
CA LEU A 8 4.69 2.24 -18.89
C LEU A 8 4.67 2.25 -17.36
N LEU A 9 4.51 1.09 -16.73
CA LEU A 9 4.54 0.96 -15.27
C LEU A 9 5.96 1.16 -14.72
N ALA A 10 6.98 0.69 -15.44
CA ALA A 10 8.39 0.84 -15.05
C ALA A 10 8.87 2.30 -15.12
N THR A 11 8.32 3.11 -16.04
CA THR A 11 8.72 4.52 -16.21
C THR A 11 8.13 5.46 -15.16
N ALA A 12 6.98 5.13 -14.57
CA ALA A 12 6.39 5.92 -13.49
C ALA A 12 7.17 5.77 -12.17
N LEU A 13 7.81 4.62 -11.94
CA LEU A 13 8.56 4.35 -10.71
C LEU A 13 9.92 5.11 -10.65
N THR A 14 10.50 5.44 -11.82
CA THR A 14 11.82 6.10 -11.89
C THR A 14 11.76 7.63 -11.75
N ALA A 15 10.59 8.25 -11.93
CA ALA A 15 10.43 9.70 -11.82
C ALA A 15 10.38 10.21 -10.36
N GLY A 16 10.11 9.35 -9.39
CA GLY A 16 10.01 9.72 -7.97
C GLY A 16 11.33 9.78 -7.23
N LEU A 17 12.42 9.24 -7.77
CA LEU A 17 13.72 9.14 -7.08
C LEU A 17 14.72 10.24 -7.43
N ALA A 18 14.39 11.15 -8.35
CA ALA A 18 15.35 12.11 -8.90
C ALA A 18 15.44 13.47 -8.17
N VAL A 19 14.73 13.68 -7.04
CA VAL A 19 14.66 15.00 -6.40
C VAL A 19 15.64 15.17 -5.21
N ALA A 20 16.41 14.16 -4.83
CA ALA A 20 17.25 14.19 -3.64
C ALA A 20 18.75 14.54 -3.89
N ALA A 21 19.13 14.97 -5.08
CA ALA A 21 20.52 15.29 -5.40
C ALA A 21 20.68 16.73 -5.88
N GLN A 22 20.51 17.72 -5.00
CA GLN A 22 21.00 19.08 -5.27
C GLN A 22 21.68 19.70 -4.05
N ALA A 23 22.93 20.03 -4.28
CA ALA A 23 23.76 21.04 -3.65
C ALA A 23 24.31 20.75 -2.25
N ALA A 24 25.44 20.08 -2.20
CA ALA A 24 26.44 20.40 -1.19
C ALA A 24 27.40 21.41 -1.80
N ASP A 25 27.42 22.64 -1.30
CA ASP A 25 28.50 23.63 -1.54
C ASP A 25 29.68 23.24 -0.63
N PRO A 26 30.87 22.94 -1.17
CA PRO A 26 31.99 22.39 -0.37
C PRO A 26 32.71 23.39 0.50
N ASN A 27 32.24 24.62 0.66
CA ASN A 27 33.00 25.69 1.33
C ASN A 27 32.29 26.40 2.50
N VAL A 28 31.17 25.92 2.99
CA VAL A 28 30.56 26.42 4.22
C VAL A 28 30.81 25.38 5.31
N PRO A 29 31.55 25.69 6.40
CA PRO A 29 31.59 24.79 7.56
C PRO A 29 30.17 24.72 8.13
N GLU A 30 29.49 23.62 7.87
CA GLU A 30 28.19 23.30 8.42
C GLU A 30 28.33 23.23 9.94
N PRO A 31 27.53 23.96 10.74
CA PRO A 31 27.54 23.78 12.17
C PRO A 31 27.20 22.31 12.43
N GLU A 32 28.08 21.57 13.12
CA GLU A 32 27.84 20.22 13.57
C GLU A 32 26.61 20.21 14.51
N THR A 33 25.43 20.22 13.92
CA THR A 33 24.21 19.81 14.62
C THR A 33 24.28 18.31 14.73
N THR A 34 24.80 17.80 15.84
CA THR A 34 24.56 16.40 16.23
C THR A 34 23.06 16.20 16.21
N PRO A 35 22.51 15.40 15.28
CA PRO A 35 21.07 15.18 15.23
C PRO A 35 20.64 14.53 16.54
N THR A 36 19.63 15.13 17.16
CA THR A 36 19.00 14.59 18.37
C THR A 36 18.50 13.18 18.04
N PRO A 37 18.65 12.18 18.93
CA PRO A 37 18.25 10.79 18.65
C PRO A 37 16.81 10.62 18.14
N GLU A 38 15.91 11.56 18.48
CA GLU A 38 14.53 11.58 18.00
C GLU A 38 14.37 11.87 16.50
N GLN A 39 15.32 12.59 15.87
CA GLN A 39 15.26 12.89 14.44
C GLN A 39 15.63 11.70 13.54
N TYR A 40 16.35 10.71 14.05
CA TYR A 40 16.71 9.51 13.28
C TYR A 40 15.58 8.49 13.17
N GLN A 41 14.55 8.54 14.01
CA GLN A 41 13.47 7.56 14.05
C GLN A 41 12.34 7.82 13.05
N ALA A 42 12.25 9.03 12.53
CA ALA A 42 11.14 9.43 11.65
C ALA A 42 11.36 9.14 10.17
N MET A 43 12.60 8.90 9.73
CA MET A 43 12.92 8.71 8.31
C MET A 43 13.59 7.36 8.09
N GLY A 44 13.10 6.55 7.15
CA GLY A 44 13.71 5.27 6.84
C GLY A 44 12.86 4.37 5.97
N PHE A 45 13.49 3.34 5.43
CA PHE A 45 12.78 2.29 4.74
C PHE A 45 12.02 1.41 5.71
N TYR A 46 10.95 0.81 5.23
CA TYR A 46 10.23 -0.22 5.96
C TYR A 46 9.76 -1.34 5.03
N LEU A 47 9.63 -2.53 5.61
CA LEU A 47 8.91 -3.65 5.04
C LEU A 47 7.60 -3.82 5.79
N ARG A 48 6.55 -4.24 5.09
CA ARG A 48 5.27 -4.57 5.71
C ARG A 48 4.72 -5.89 5.21
N GLY A 49 3.98 -6.56 6.07
CA GLY A 49 3.15 -7.70 5.73
C GLY A 49 1.80 -7.56 6.38
N ASP A 50 0.73 -7.90 5.66
CA ASP A 50 -0.65 -7.73 6.12
C ASP A 50 -1.45 -8.99 5.85
N LEU A 51 -2.32 -9.30 6.79
CA LEU A 51 -3.39 -10.27 6.65
C LEU A 51 -4.72 -9.57 6.86
N GLY A 52 -5.76 -10.01 6.16
CA GLY A 52 -7.05 -9.40 6.31
C GLY A 52 -8.19 -10.24 5.78
N TRP A 53 -9.36 -9.66 5.92
CA TRP A 53 -10.60 -10.20 5.42
C TRP A 53 -11.24 -9.18 4.50
N SER A 54 -11.55 -9.61 3.28
CA SER A 54 -12.14 -8.78 2.24
C SER A 54 -13.58 -9.20 2.00
N PHE A 55 -14.44 -8.21 1.81
CA PHE A 55 -15.83 -8.36 1.39
C PHE A 55 -15.93 -7.75 0.00
N LEU A 56 -16.27 -8.56 -0.98
CA LEU A 56 -16.45 -8.15 -2.37
C LEU A 56 -17.90 -7.70 -2.57
N ASP A 57 -18.08 -6.51 -3.11
CA ASP A 57 -19.37 -6.02 -3.56
C ASP A 57 -19.42 -6.15 -5.10
N TRP A 58 -19.70 -7.35 -5.54
CA TRP A 58 -19.88 -7.69 -6.96
C TRP A 58 -20.75 -8.95 -7.08
N GLY A 59 -21.96 -8.81 -7.64
CA GLY A 59 -22.89 -9.91 -7.79
C GLY A 59 -23.44 -10.46 -6.47
N ASP A 60 -23.17 -11.70 -6.17
CA ASP A 60 -23.44 -12.30 -4.86
C ASP A 60 -22.28 -11.90 -3.92
N ASN A 61 -22.63 -11.14 -2.87
CA ASN A 61 -21.65 -10.66 -1.88
C ASN A 61 -20.88 -11.82 -1.27
N ASP A 62 -19.60 -11.93 -1.55
CA ASP A 62 -18.74 -12.96 -0.98
C ASP A 62 -17.53 -12.35 -0.24
N ASN A 63 -16.87 -13.19 0.53
CA ASN A 63 -15.77 -12.79 1.38
C ASN A 63 -14.55 -13.69 1.14
N ALA A 64 -13.36 -13.11 1.26
CA ALA A 64 -12.12 -13.81 1.05
C ALA A 64 -11.02 -13.39 2.01
N VAL A 65 -10.04 -14.26 2.18
CA VAL A 65 -8.79 -13.92 2.86
C VAL A 65 -7.96 -13.01 1.95
N ASN A 66 -7.42 -11.94 2.55
CA ASN A 66 -6.49 -11.03 1.90
C ASN A 66 -5.09 -11.19 2.53
N VAL A 67 -4.08 -11.30 1.69
CA VAL A 67 -2.67 -11.32 2.09
C VAL A 67 -1.93 -10.30 1.26
N GLY A 68 -1.13 -9.47 1.91
CA GLY A 68 -0.37 -8.46 1.23
C GLY A 68 0.99 -8.20 1.85
N GLY A 69 1.85 -7.58 1.08
CA GLY A 69 3.16 -7.14 1.53
C GLY A 69 3.68 -6.00 0.69
N GLY A 70 4.67 -5.29 1.21
CA GLY A 70 5.22 -4.15 0.49
C GLY A 70 6.48 -3.59 1.11
N VAL A 71 7.07 -2.67 0.37
CA VAL A 71 8.22 -1.89 0.79
C VAL A 71 7.85 -0.41 0.74
N GLY A 72 8.29 0.35 1.72
CA GLY A 72 7.96 1.76 1.78
C GLY A 72 9.06 2.59 2.40
N TYR A 73 8.80 3.88 2.43
CA TYR A 73 9.68 4.88 3.00
C TYR A 73 8.87 5.87 3.84
N GLN A 74 9.33 6.10 5.07
CA GLN A 74 8.84 7.12 5.97
C GLN A 74 9.64 8.40 5.72
N PHE A 75 9.01 9.45 5.21
CA PHE A 75 9.66 10.73 4.89
C PHE A 75 9.83 11.62 6.13
N ASN A 76 8.87 11.56 7.03
CA ASN A 76 8.85 12.27 8.31
C ASN A 76 7.79 11.64 9.22
N ASP A 77 7.53 12.23 10.37
CA ASP A 77 6.56 11.73 11.36
C ASP A 77 5.13 11.62 10.83
N TYR A 78 4.79 12.36 9.77
CA TYR A 78 3.42 12.49 9.27
C TYR A 78 3.23 11.87 7.90
N LEU A 79 4.30 11.62 7.13
CA LEU A 79 4.20 11.23 5.72
C LEU A 79 5.00 9.98 5.43
N ARG A 80 4.36 8.99 4.85
CA ARG A 80 5.00 7.77 4.34
C ARG A 80 4.38 7.35 3.00
N SER A 81 5.14 6.58 2.24
CA SER A 81 4.64 5.94 1.02
C SER A 81 5.13 4.50 0.94
N ASP A 82 4.40 3.68 0.20
CA ASP A 82 4.82 2.32 -0.11
C ASP A 82 4.36 1.86 -1.50
N VAL A 83 4.99 0.78 -1.94
CA VAL A 83 4.49 -0.05 -3.03
C VAL A 83 4.13 -1.40 -2.44
N ARG A 84 2.90 -1.84 -2.70
CA ARG A 84 2.33 -3.08 -2.17
C ARG A 84 1.89 -4.01 -3.28
N VAL A 85 1.99 -5.29 -2.99
CA VAL A 85 1.30 -6.36 -3.71
C VAL A 85 0.32 -7.00 -2.76
N ASP A 86 -0.92 -7.09 -3.15
CA ASP A 86 -1.99 -7.72 -2.40
C ASP A 86 -2.64 -8.82 -3.25
N TRP A 87 -2.91 -9.94 -2.61
CA TRP A 87 -3.68 -11.03 -3.16
C TRP A 87 -4.90 -11.27 -2.29
N SER A 88 -6.07 -11.36 -2.92
CA SER A 88 -7.33 -11.74 -2.30
C SER A 88 -7.89 -12.90 -3.09
N GLY A 89 -8.19 -13.99 -2.44
CA GLY A 89 -8.56 -15.21 -3.14
C GLY A 89 -9.66 -16.03 -2.49
N ASN A 90 -10.22 -16.92 -3.33
CA ASN A 90 -11.34 -17.80 -3.03
C ASN A 90 -12.66 -17.03 -2.84
N TYR A 91 -12.93 -16.02 -3.67
CA TYR A 91 -14.29 -15.49 -3.80
C TYR A 91 -15.12 -16.49 -4.56
N ASP A 92 -16.24 -16.91 -3.97
CA ASP A 92 -17.25 -17.74 -4.65
C ASP A 92 -18.14 -16.80 -5.49
N VAL A 93 -18.02 -16.90 -6.81
CA VAL A 93 -18.77 -16.05 -7.75
C VAL A 93 -19.95 -16.77 -8.38
N GLY A 94 -20.40 -17.87 -7.77
CA GLY A 94 -21.51 -18.72 -8.23
C GLY A 94 -21.08 -19.79 -9.24
N ASP A 95 -21.96 -20.78 -9.49
CA ASP A 95 -21.75 -21.93 -10.41
C ASP A 95 -20.45 -22.72 -10.16
N ASP A 96 -20.02 -22.87 -8.89
CA ASP A 96 -18.75 -23.50 -8.48
C ASP A 96 -17.50 -22.80 -9.03
N ALA A 97 -17.58 -21.52 -9.42
CA ALA A 97 -16.48 -20.73 -9.93
C ALA A 97 -15.83 -19.89 -8.79
N GLN A 98 -14.50 -19.85 -8.78
CA GLN A 98 -13.73 -19.03 -7.85
C GLN A 98 -13.02 -17.90 -8.60
N ALA A 99 -12.93 -16.74 -7.96
CA ALA A 99 -12.18 -15.61 -8.47
C ALA A 99 -11.06 -15.20 -7.49
N ASN A 100 -9.95 -14.77 -8.05
CA ASN A 100 -8.82 -14.24 -7.32
C ASN A 100 -8.51 -12.82 -7.82
N LEU A 101 -8.19 -11.93 -6.91
CA LEU A 101 -7.79 -10.57 -7.23
C LEU A 101 -6.36 -10.32 -6.76
N THR A 102 -5.48 -9.98 -7.70
CA THR A 102 -4.12 -9.53 -7.40
C THR A 102 -3.99 -8.06 -7.74
N THR A 103 -3.42 -7.24 -6.85
CA THR A 103 -3.18 -5.82 -7.13
C THR A 103 -1.77 -5.40 -6.79
N VAL A 104 -1.24 -4.45 -7.56
CA VAL A 104 -0.01 -3.71 -7.24
C VAL A 104 -0.37 -2.23 -7.12
N LEU A 105 -0.17 -1.67 -5.95
CA LEU A 105 -0.55 -0.29 -5.62
C LEU A 105 0.65 0.50 -5.09
N GLY A 106 0.82 1.71 -5.62
CA GLY A 106 1.60 2.76 -4.96
C GLY A 106 0.69 3.56 -4.04
N ASN A 107 1.06 3.70 -2.78
CA ASN A 107 0.26 4.34 -1.75
C ASN A 107 1.00 5.49 -1.09
N ILE A 108 0.25 6.45 -0.59
CA ILE A 108 0.70 7.53 0.26
C ILE A 108 -0.19 7.57 1.51
N TYR A 109 0.42 7.81 2.67
CA TYR A 109 -0.29 7.86 3.95
C TYR A 109 0.07 9.11 4.71
N PHE A 110 -0.92 9.64 5.42
CA PHE A 110 -0.75 10.68 6.42
C PHE A 110 -1.02 10.09 7.81
N ASP A 111 0.01 10.09 8.65
CA ASP A 111 0.00 9.60 10.02
C ASP A 111 -0.24 10.76 10.97
N TRP A 112 -1.26 10.69 11.82
CA TRP A 112 -1.59 11.75 12.77
C TRP A 112 -0.92 11.48 14.11
N LYS A 113 0.33 11.93 14.27
CA LYS A 113 1.06 11.80 15.53
C LYS A 113 0.38 12.59 16.65
N ASN A 114 0.28 11.97 17.79
CA ASN A 114 -0.32 12.50 19.01
C ASN A 114 0.36 11.86 20.23
N ASP A 115 0.00 12.28 21.45
CA ASP A 115 0.58 11.76 22.70
C ASP A 115 0.03 10.37 23.11
N SER A 116 -0.80 9.73 22.30
CA SER A 116 -1.34 8.41 22.51
C SER A 116 -0.39 7.34 21.95
N ILE A 117 -0.54 6.10 22.43
CA ILE A 117 0.11 4.92 21.85
C ILE A 117 -0.40 4.59 20.44
N PHE A 118 -1.57 5.12 20.07
CA PHE A 118 -2.18 4.92 18.77
C PHE A 118 -1.88 6.11 17.86
N THR A 119 -1.35 5.85 16.68
CA THR A 119 -1.17 6.83 15.61
C THR A 119 -2.22 6.58 14.54
N PRO A 120 -3.33 7.34 14.49
CA PRO A 120 -4.30 7.25 13.41
C PRO A 120 -3.65 7.60 12.08
N TYR A 121 -4.12 6.97 11.01
CA TYR A 121 -3.67 7.31 9.66
C TYR A 121 -4.83 7.27 8.66
N ILE A 122 -4.65 8.02 7.58
CA ILE A 122 -5.43 7.91 6.35
C ILE A 122 -4.46 7.70 5.20
N GLY A 123 -4.93 7.09 4.13
CA GLY A 123 -4.10 6.85 2.95
C GLY A 123 -4.92 6.76 1.67
N ALA A 124 -4.23 6.96 0.58
CA ALA A 124 -4.76 6.73 -0.76
C ALA A 124 -3.71 6.01 -1.60
N GLY A 125 -4.18 5.19 -2.53
CA GLY A 125 -3.32 4.43 -3.42
C GLY A 125 -3.89 4.34 -4.82
N ALA A 126 -3.01 4.12 -5.78
CA ALA A 126 -3.36 3.87 -7.15
C ALA A 126 -2.40 2.87 -7.77
N GLY A 127 -2.88 2.11 -8.74
CA GLY A 127 -2.07 1.10 -9.41
C GLY A 127 -2.86 0.27 -10.40
N TYR A 128 -2.59 -1.02 -10.40
CA TYR A 128 -3.17 -1.95 -11.35
C TYR A 128 -3.58 -3.25 -10.69
N GLY A 129 -4.70 -3.81 -11.14
CA GLY A 129 -5.26 -5.05 -10.63
C GLY A 129 -5.53 -6.06 -11.74
N TRP A 130 -5.45 -7.33 -11.38
CA TRP A 130 -5.76 -8.48 -12.24
C TRP A 130 -6.78 -9.35 -11.51
N VAL A 131 -7.87 -9.65 -12.16
CA VAL A 131 -8.84 -10.64 -11.73
C VAL A 131 -8.67 -11.89 -12.58
N ASP A 132 -8.47 -13.00 -11.94
CA ASP A 132 -8.47 -14.32 -12.57
C ASP A 132 -9.66 -15.12 -12.00
N ALA A 133 -10.61 -15.49 -12.87
CA ALA A 133 -11.74 -16.33 -12.51
C ALA A 133 -11.66 -17.67 -13.24
N ASP A 134 -12.29 -18.70 -12.66
CA ASP A 134 -12.44 -20.00 -13.29
C ASP A 134 -13.17 -19.87 -14.62
N HIS A 135 -12.97 -20.85 -15.52
CA HIS A 135 -13.46 -20.88 -16.91
C HIS A 135 -12.72 -19.94 -17.87
N GLY A 136 -11.54 -19.41 -17.47
CA GLY A 136 -10.65 -18.62 -18.34
C GLY A 136 -11.09 -17.18 -18.53
N LEU A 137 -11.93 -16.66 -17.66
CA LEU A 137 -12.27 -15.24 -17.61
C LEU A 137 -11.15 -14.52 -16.81
N SER A 138 -10.38 -13.68 -17.48
CA SER A 138 -9.43 -12.80 -16.84
C SER A 138 -9.62 -11.38 -17.32
N ASP A 139 -9.64 -10.42 -16.42
CA ASP A 139 -9.70 -9.00 -16.73
C ASP A 139 -8.66 -8.23 -15.91
N ASP A 140 -8.28 -7.07 -16.38
CA ASP A 140 -7.26 -6.25 -15.73
C ASP A 140 -7.58 -4.76 -15.89
N GLY A 141 -7.26 -3.97 -14.89
CA GLY A 141 -7.58 -2.56 -14.96
C GLY A 141 -6.85 -1.69 -13.95
N PHE A 142 -7.10 -0.39 -14.11
CA PHE A 142 -6.66 0.59 -13.14
C PHE A 142 -7.38 0.35 -11.81
N THR A 143 -6.63 0.44 -10.72
CA THR A 143 -7.16 0.25 -9.37
C THR A 143 -6.79 1.43 -8.50
N TYR A 144 -7.74 1.92 -7.71
CA TYR A 144 -7.45 2.86 -6.64
C TYR A 144 -7.92 2.31 -5.29
N ALA A 145 -7.33 2.83 -4.22
CA ALA A 145 -7.69 2.46 -2.87
C ALA A 145 -7.72 3.68 -1.94
N LEU A 146 -8.61 3.61 -0.95
CA LEU A 146 -8.67 4.54 0.18
C LEU A 146 -8.49 3.73 1.46
N MET A 147 -7.71 4.26 2.39
CA MET A 147 -7.34 3.55 3.61
C MET A 147 -7.48 4.45 4.82
N ALA A 148 -7.91 3.86 5.93
CA ALA A 148 -7.91 4.50 7.24
C ALA A 148 -7.63 3.47 8.33
N GLY A 149 -6.91 3.86 9.38
CA GLY A 149 -6.56 2.93 10.44
C GLY A 149 -5.79 3.58 11.56
N ALA A 150 -5.15 2.73 12.35
CA ALA A 150 -4.24 3.16 13.41
C ALA A 150 -3.02 2.24 13.47
N SER A 151 -1.88 2.81 13.78
CA SER A 151 -0.62 2.13 14.05
C SER A 151 -0.30 2.18 15.55
N VAL A 152 0.35 1.13 16.04
CA VAL A 152 0.94 1.07 17.38
C VAL A 152 2.41 0.71 17.23
N ASP A 153 3.30 1.57 17.68
CA ASP A 153 4.73 1.25 17.72
C ASP A 153 5.00 0.29 18.88
N LEU A 154 5.38 -0.96 18.56
CA LEU A 154 5.73 -1.99 19.53
C LEU A 154 7.19 -1.85 19.99
N SER A 155 8.04 -1.31 19.11
CA SER A 155 9.42 -0.95 19.37
C SER A 155 9.86 0.11 18.36
N GLU A 156 11.10 0.58 18.47
CA GLU A 156 11.69 1.50 17.49
C GLU A 156 11.65 0.96 16.05
N SER A 157 11.81 -0.34 15.90
CA SER A 157 11.87 -1.02 14.59
C SER A 157 10.60 -1.75 14.19
N VAL A 158 9.59 -1.87 15.06
CA VAL A 158 8.40 -2.68 14.80
C VAL A 158 7.13 -1.91 15.13
N ALA A 159 6.23 -1.84 14.17
CA ALA A 159 4.87 -1.30 14.37
C ALA A 159 3.81 -2.33 13.96
N LEU A 160 2.68 -2.30 14.65
CA LEU A 160 1.45 -3.01 14.30
C LEU A 160 0.48 -2.01 13.66
N ASP A 161 -0.06 -2.35 12.49
CA ASP A 161 -1.05 -1.56 11.77
C ASP A 161 -2.39 -2.31 11.76
N VAL A 162 -3.48 -1.64 12.13
CA VAL A 162 -4.84 -2.16 11.99
C VAL A 162 -5.64 -1.12 11.21
N GLY A 163 -6.32 -1.55 10.16
CA GLY A 163 -7.02 -0.60 9.31
C GLY A 163 -8.09 -1.23 8.43
N TYR A 164 -8.77 -0.32 7.79
CA TYR A 164 -9.77 -0.58 6.77
C TYR A 164 -9.27 -0.05 5.44
N ARG A 165 -9.58 -0.79 4.37
CA ARG A 165 -9.30 -0.39 2.99
C ARG A 165 -10.55 -0.59 2.13
N TYR A 166 -10.89 0.45 1.40
CA TYR A 166 -11.76 0.39 0.23
C TYR A 166 -10.88 0.34 -1.02
N ARG A 167 -11.18 -0.54 -1.95
CA ARG A 167 -10.48 -0.67 -3.23
C ARG A 167 -11.51 -0.86 -4.34
N GLU A 168 -11.28 -0.21 -5.47
CA GLU A 168 -12.13 -0.34 -6.66
C GLU A 168 -11.24 -0.61 -7.87
N LEU A 169 -11.62 -1.60 -8.64
CA LEU A 169 -10.97 -1.99 -9.89
C LEU A 169 -11.83 -1.52 -11.07
N MET A 170 -11.26 -0.67 -11.90
CA MET A 170 -11.91 -0.13 -13.10
C MET A 170 -11.64 -1.04 -14.29
N ILE A 171 -12.61 -1.88 -14.63
CA ILE A 171 -12.60 -2.77 -15.80
C ILE A 171 -13.71 -2.39 -16.79
N SER A 172 -13.68 -2.99 -17.98
CA SER A 172 -14.64 -2.66 -19.03
C SER A 172 -16.03 -3.24 -18.69
N GLY A 173 -16.96 -2.36 -18.27
CA GLY A 173 -18.37 -2.69 -18.09
C GLY A 173 -18.87 -2.67 -16.65
N GLU A 174 -18.06 -3.03 -15.66
CA GLU A 174 -18.40 -3.03 -14.24
C GLU A 174 -17.18 -2.64 -13.42
N ASN A 175 -17.39 -2.01 -12.26
CA ASN A 175 -16.34 -1.63 -11.35
C ASN A 175 -16.50 -2.41 -10.03
N PRO A 176 -15.93 -3.63 -9.92
CA PRO A 176 -15.96 -4.35 -8.67
C PRO A 176 -15.22 -3.58 -7.58
N SER A 177 -15.83 -3.50 -6.41
CA SER A 177 -15.22 -2.90 -5.23
C SER A 177 -15.06 -3.91 -4.11
N ASP A 178 -13.99 -3.78 -3.33
CA ASP A 178 -13.78 -4.60 -2.15
C ASP A 178 -13.52 -3.76 -0.91
N HIS A 179 -14.04 -4.24 0.19
CA HIS A 179 -13.91 -3.67 1.53
C HIS A 179 -13.09 -4.63 2.37
N SER A 180 -11.91 -4.21 2.85
CA SER A 180 -11.01 -5.09 3.61
C SER A 180 -10.75 -4.55 5.01
N GLY A 181 -10.89 -5.41 6.03
CA GLY A 181 -10.28 -5.21 7.33
C GLY A 181 -8.89 -5.85 7.34
N LEU A 182 -7.85 -5.09 7.69
CA LEU A 182 -6.45 -5.51 7.62
C LEU A 182 -5.77 -5.38 8.98
N ALA A 183 -4.93 -6.36 9.29
CA ALA A 183 -3.96 -6.28 10.38
C ALA A 183 -2.58 -6.60 9.81
N GLY A 184 -1.59 -5.80 10.10
CA GLY A 184 -0.25 -5.93 9.53
C GLY A 184 0.84 -5.58 10.51
N ILE A 185 2.03 -6.04 10.18
CA ILE A 185 3.26 -5.70 10.88
C ILE A 185 4.19 -4.94 9.95
N ARG A 186 4.87 -3.94 10.48
CA ARG A 186 5.79 -3.09 9.75
C ARG A 186 7.14 -3.07 10.45
N PHE A 187 8.20 -3.42 9.71
CA PHE A 187 9.59 -3.41 10.18
C PHE A 187 10.29 -2.19 9.59
N LYS A 188 10.77 -1.31 10.46
CA LYS A 188 11.49 -0.06 10.14
C LYS A 188 12.99 -0.27 10.23
N PHE A 189 13.77 0.35 9.31
CA PHE A 189 15.24 0.25 9.22
C PHE A 189 15.88 1.63 9.30
#